data_1751dc2203c0e543c86204053b14445e
#
_entry.id   1751dc2203c0e543c86204053b14445e
#
_cell.length_a   1.000
_cell.length_b   1.000
_cell.length_c   1.000
_cell.angle_alpha   90.00
_cell.angle_beta   90.00
_cell.angle_gamma   90.00
#
_symmetry.space_group_name_H-M   'P 1'
#
loop_
_entity.id
_entity.type
_entity.pdbx_description
1 polymer ?
#
loop_
_entity_poly.entity_id
_entity_poly.type
_entity_poly.pdbx_seq_one_letter_code
_entity_poly.pdbx_strand_id
1 'polypeptide(L)'
;MFGFTLYGRNADILYYFTYVEGNASYYTTYSMCIIIPSIIGAACFQPVFRKLNNKGRTASIFALLTGIAMLAMYFFNVKESPVAFYALAGITQFFFSGFNTAIYAIIPDCVEYGEWKTGLRNDGFQYAFVSLGNKIGMAIGTALLAALLGKYGYVANQAQNPEVIAIMKHAFSTIPGILWIVTAIVLFFYRLNKKRYNEIVEDLKKGKSHSNNA
;
A
#
# COMPACT_ATOMS: atom_id res chain seq x y z
N MET A 1 -8.21 0.62 2.98
CA MET A 1 -7.10 1.60 2.99
C MET A 1 -6.09 1.36 1.87
N PHE A 2 -5.51 0.16 1.73
CA PHE A 2 -4.54 -0.14 0.67
C PHE A 2 -5.02 0.19 -0.75
N GLY A 3 -6.19 -0.27 -1.16
CA GLY A 3 -6.76 0.05 -2.47
C GLY A 3 -6.99 1.55 -2.69
N PHE A 4 -7.44 2.26 -1.66
CA PHE A 4 -7.64 3.70 -1.71
C PHE A 4 -6.33 4.47 -1.94
N THR A 5 -5.29 4.17 -1.16
CA THR A 5 -3.98 4.85 -1.28
C THR A 5 -3.28 4.56 -2.60
N LEU A 6 -3.34 3.31 -3.07
CA LEU A 6 -2.69 2.90 -4.30
C LEU A 6 -3.37 3.54 -5.52
N TYR A 7 -4.69 3.40 -5.63
CA TYR A 7 -5.41 3.80 -6.83
C TYR A 7 -5.71 5.29 -6.87
N GLY A 8 -5.93 5.94 -5.71
CA GLY A 8 -6.07 7.39 -5.65
C GLY A 8 -4.79 8.09 -6.12
N ARG A 9 -3.62 7.64 -5.65
CA ARG A 9 -2.33 8.16 -6.10
C ARG A 9 -2.06 7.86 -7.58
N ASN A 10 -2.38 6.65 -8.05
CA ASN A 10 -2.17 6.30 -9.46
C ASN A 10 -3.05 7.13 -10.40
N ALA A 11 -4.25 7.53 -9.99
CA ALA A 11 -5.10 8.44 -10.74
C ALA A 11 -4.50 9.85 -10.80
N ASP A 12 -3.86 10.30 -9.72
CA ASP A 12 -3.24 11.63 -9.64
C ASP A 12 -1.87 11.73 -10.33
N ILE A 13 -1.15 10.63 -10.49
CA ILE A 13 0.27 10.64 -10.89
C ILE A 13 0.53 11.39 -12.19
N LEU A 14 -0.34 11.25 -13.19
CA LEU A 14 -0.20 11.94 -14.47
C LEU A 14 -0.53 13.42 -14.34
N TYR A 15 -1.53 13.78 -13.55
CA TYR A 15 -1.86 15.18 -13.22
C TYR A 15 -0.70 15.84 -12.49
N TYR A 16 -0.08 15.16 -11.52
CA TYR A 16 1.08 15.66 -10.80
C TYR A 16 2.24 16.01 -11.75
N PHE A 17 2.65 15.07 -12.62
CA PHE A 17 3.75 15.35 -13.54
C PHE A 17 3.40 16.40 -14.60
N THR A 18 2.15 16.42 -15.06
CA THR A 18 1.71 17.38 -16.09
C THR A 18 1.58 18.80 -15.56
N TYR A 19 0.93 18.98 -14.40
CA TYR A 19 0.55 20.32 -13.93
C TYR A 19 1.44 20.83 -12.77
N VAL A 20 1.93 19.96 -11.91
CA VAL A 20 2.81 20.35 -10.79
C VAL A 20 4.25 20.45 -11.28
N GLU A 21 4.75 19.40 -11.92
CA GLU A 21 6.12 19.36 -12.45
C GLU A 21 6.22 20.01 -13.86
N GLY A 22 5.08 20.26 -14.53
CA GLY A 22 5.00 20.92 -15.83
C GLY A 22 5.58 20.14 -17.00
N ASN A 23 5.85 18.84 -16.83
CA ASN A 23 6.34 17.98 -17.91
C ASN A 23 5.94 16.53 -17.69
N ALA A 24 4.98 16.05 -18.49
CA ALA A 24 4.49 14.67 -18.45
C ALA A 24 5.59 13.62 -18.73
N SER A 25 6.67 13.98 -19.44
CA SER A 25 7.78 13.04 -19.71
C SER A 25 8.51 12.58 -18.46
N TYR A 26 8.46 13.34 -17.36
CA TYR A 26 9.03 12.93 -16.07
C TYR A 26 8.35 11.68 -15.49
N TYR A 27 7.09 11.42 -15.87
CA TYR A 27 6.41 10.18 -15.53
C TYR A 27 7.09 8.94 -16.11
N THR A 28 7.62 9.02 -17.33
CA THR A 28 8.36 7.90 -17.95
C THR A 28 9.63 7.57 -17.15
N THR A 29 10.42 8.60 -16.82
CA THR A 29 11.61 8.43 -15.98
C THR A 29 11.26 7.88 -14.58
N TYR A 30 10.22 8.43 -13.97
CA TYR A 30 9.69 7.93 -12.70
C TYR A 30 9.37 6.44 -12.77
N SER A 31 8.62 6.03 -13.80
CA SER A 31 8.20 4.63 -13.97
C SER A 31 9.38 3.69 -14.16
N MET A 32 10.42 4.10 -14.86
CA MET A 32 11.66 3.32 -15.01
C MET A 32 12.43 3.20 -13.70
N CYS A 33 12.56 4.30 -12.94
CA CYS A 33 13.29 4.32 -11.69
C CYS A 33 12.70 3.44 -10.59
N ILE A 34 11.39 3.16 -10.62
CA ILE A 34 10.72 2.35 -9.60
C ILE A 34 10.73 0.83 -9.88
N ILE A 35 11.06 0.39 -11.10
CA ILE A 35 10.98 -1.04 -11.48
C ILE A 35 11.98 -1.88 -10.67
N ILE A 36 13.26 -1.53 -10.72
CA ILE A 36 14.30 -2.30 -10.02
C ILE A 36 14.08 -2.31 -8.51
N PRO A 37 13.85 -1.15 -7.84
CA PRO A 37 13.52 -1.15 -6.41
C PRO A 37 12.30 -2.00 -6.05
N SER A 38 11.28 -2.07 -6.92
CA SER A 38 10.10 -2.90 -6.65
C SER A 38 10.42 -4.39 -6.61
N ILE A 39 11.25 -4.88 -7.53
CA ILE A 39 11.69 -6.30 -7.56
C ILE A 39 12.49 -6.63 -6.31
N ILE A 40 13.47 -5.78 -5.97
CA ILE A 40 14.33 -5.98 -4.80
C ILE A 40 13.49 -5.92 -3.51
N GLY A 41 12.57 -4.97 -3.40
CA GLY A 41 11.68 -4.82 -2.24
C GLY A 41 10.81 -6.05 -2.01
N ALA A 42 10.24 -6.63 -3.06
CA ALA A 42 9.47 -7.87 -2.97
C ALA A 42 10.34 -9.04 -2.47
N ALA A 43 11.58 -9.17 -2.98
CA ALA A 43 12.52 -10.21 -2.57
C ALA A 43 12.98 -10.03 -1.09
N CYS A 44 13.11 -8.80 -0.62
CA CYS A 44 13.53 -8.48 0.75
C CYS A 44 12.49 -8.83 1.82
N PHE A 45 11.23 -9.09 1.46
CA PHE A 45 10.21 -9.49 2.43
C PHE A 45 10.61 -10.75 3.21
N GLN A 46 11.04 -11.82 2.53
CA GLN A 46 11.34 -13.10 3.17
C GLN A 46 12.47 -13.03 4.21
N PRO A 47 13.64 -12.45 3.93
CA PRO A 47 14.71 -12.34 4.93
C PRO A 47 14.29 -11.49 6.15
N VAL A 48 13.51 -10.42 5.95
CA VAL A 48 13.00 -9.58 7.06
C VAL A 48 11.99 -10.37 7.90
N PHE A 49 11.05 -11.08 7.23
CA PHE A 49 10.09 -11.94 7.92
C PHE A 49 10.78 -13.04 8.75
N ARG A 50 11.83 -13.67 8.22
CA ARG A 50 12.59 -14.70 8.97
C ARG A 50 13.17 -14.18 10.28
N LYS A 51 13.60 -12.91 10.33
CA LYS A 51 14.13 -12.27 11.53
C LYS A 51 13.02 -11.91 12.53
N LEU A 52 11.90 -11.39 12.05
CA LEU A 52 10.82 -10.89 12.91
C LEU A 52 9.82 -11.99 13.34
N ASN A 53 9.76 -13.11 12.63
CA ASN A 53 8.84 -14.23 12.85
C ASN A 53 7.35 -13.81 12.98
N ASN A 54 6.99 -12.66 12.39
CA ASN A 54 5.62 -12.14 12.39
C ASN A 54 5.37 -11.37 11.09
N LYS A 55 4.48 -11.90 10.22
CA LYS A 55 4.15 -11.30 8.92
C LYS A 55 3.50 -9.92 9.07
N GLY A 56 2.63 -9.75 10.05
CA GLY A 56 1.96 -8.47 10.32
C GLY A 56 2.94 -7.38 10.75
N ARG A 57 3.88 -7.69 11.66
CA ARG A 57 4.93 -6.73 12.05
C ARG A 57 5.84 -6.38 10.89
N THR A 58 6.20 -7.38 10.07
CA THR A 58 6.98 -7.14 8.85
C THR A 58 6.22 -6.20 7.90
N ALA A 59 4.95 -6.48 7.63
CA ALA A 59 4.10 -5.62 6.81
C ALA A 59 3.95 -4.21 7.41
N SER A 60 3.79 -4.09 8.73
CA SER A 60 3.71 -2.80 9.45
C SER A 60 4.96 -1.94 9.24
N ILE A 61 6.16 -2.54 9.36
CA ILE A 61 7.43 -1.81 9.14
C ILE A 61 7.52 -1.32 7.69
N PHE A 62 7.23 -2.18 6.72
CA PHE A 62 7.25 -1.79 5.32
C PHE A 62 6.22 -0.70 5.01
N ALA A 63 5.00 -0.78 5.57
CA ALA A 63 3.98 0.25 5.44
C ALA A 63 4.41 1.59 6.05
N LEU A 64 5.02 1.57 7.24
CA LEU A 64 5.51 2.76 7.92
C LEU A 64 6.59 3.47 7.10
N LEU A 65 7.57 2.70 6.61
CA LEU A 65 8.66 3.25 5.80
C LEU A 65 8.16 3.77 4.44
N THR A 66 7.16 3.11 3.84
CA THR A 66 6.47 3.62 2.65
C THR A 66 5.82 4.98 2.94
N GLY A 67 5.08 5.09 4.05
CA GLY A 67 4.41 6.32 4.46
C GLY A 67 5.39 7.47 4.71
N ILE A 68 6.47 7.21 5.45
CA ILE A 68 7.51 8.21 5.71
C ILE A 68 8.18 8.67 4.41
N ALA A 69 8.55 7.75 3.53
CA ALA A 69 9.16 8.09 2.25
C ALA A 69 8.21 8.90 1.36
N MET A 70 6.90 8.58 1.36
CA MET A 70 5.90 9.39 0.65
C MET A 70 5.76 10.80 1.22
N LEU A 71 5.73 10.94 2.55
CA LEU A 71 5.69 12.27 3.18
C LEU A 71 6.94 13.09 2.84
N ALA A 72 8.11 12.45 2.82
CA ALA A 72 9.35 13.11 2.43
C ALA A 72 9.30 13.62 0.97
N MET A 73 8.65 12.91 0.05
CA MET A 73 8.51 13.34 -1.34
C MET A 73 7.77 14.70 -1.50
N TYR A 74 6.97 15.11 -0.52
CA TYR A 74 6.30 16.41 -0.56
C TYR A 74 7.28 17.59 -0.62
N PHE A 75 8.46 17.45 0.01
CA PHE A 75 9.47 18.49 0.11
C PHE A 75 10.43 18.55 -1.10
N PHE A 76 10.34 17.59 -2.00
CA PHE A 76 11.21 17.52 -3.17
C PHE A 76 10.38 17.60 -4.45
N ASN A 77 10.90 18.27 -5.45
CA ASN A 77 10.34 18.32 -6.79
C ASN A 77 11.40 17.92 -7.83
N VAL A 78 10.95 17.51 -9.02
CA VAL A 78 11.87 17.04 -10.07
C VAL A 78 12.75 18.16 -10.59
N LYS A 79 12.23 19.40 -10.67
CA LYS A 79 12.97 20.53 -11.24
C LYS A 79 14.17 20.98 -10.38
N GLU A 80 13.98 21.00 -9.05
CA GLU A 80 15.02 21.50 -8.14
C GLU A 80 15.96 20.39 -7.68
N SER A 81 15.44 19.18 -7.47
CA SER A 81 16.18 18.07 -6.89
C SER A 81 15.82 16.73 -7.53
N PRO A 82 16.13 16.55 -8.84
CA PRO A 82 15.70 15.34 -9.57
C PRO A 82 16.24 14.04 -8.95
N VAL A 83 17.49 14.04 -8.53
CA VAL A 83 18.13 12.86 -7.93
C VAL A 83 17.44 12.47 -6.61
N ALA A 84 17.17 13.44 -5.74
CA ALA A 84 16.49 13.19 -4.47
C ALA A 84 15.05 12.70 -4.69
N PHE A 85 14.32 13.30 -5.63
CA PHE A 85 12.95 12.91 -5.95
C PHE A 85 12.88 11.46 -6.46
N TYR A 86 13.69 11.10 -7.46
CA TYR A 86 13.68 9.74 -8.02
C TYR A 86 14.25 8.70 -7.04
N ALA A 87 15.23 9.06 -6.21
CA ALA A 87 15.72 8.20 -5.14
C ALA A 87 14.62 7.90 -4.11
N LEU A 88 13.88 8.92 -3.66
CA LEU A 88 12.74 8.75 -2.76
C LEU A 88 11.61 7.94 -3.41
N ALA A 89 11.35 8.12 -4.70
CA ALA A 89 10.40 7.31 -5.45
C ALA A 89 10.80 5.83 -5.45
N GLY A 90 12.07 5.53 -5.69
CA GLY A 90 12.62 4.18 -5.62
C GLY A 90 12.51 3.57 -4.22
N ILE A 91 12.87 4.34 -3.17
CA ILE A 91 12.75 3.93 -1.76
C ILE A 91 11.28 3.64 -1.41
N THR A 92 10.38 4.52 -1.79
CA THR A 92 8.94 4.33 -1.59
C THR A 92 8.46 3.04 -2.23
N GLN A 93 8.85 2.80 -3.48
CA GLN A 93 8.42 1.64 -4.23
C GLN A 93 9.04 0.34 -3.70
N PHE A 94 10.28 0.37 -3.22
CA PHE A 94 10.94 -0.74 -2.54
C PHE A 94 10.12 -1.20 -1.33
N PHE A 95 9.80 -0.30 -0.41
CA PHE A 95 9.03 -0.64 0.78
C PHE A 95 7.58 -1.02 0.44
N PHE A 96 6.96 -0.32 -0.49
CA PHE A 96 5.62 -0.66 -0.97
C PHE A 96 5.55 -2.10 -1.52
N SER A 97 6.52 -2.51 -2.33
CA SER A 97 6.55 -3.84 -2.93
C SER A 97 6.75 -4.94 -1.89
N GLY A 98 7.63 -4.71 -0.91
CA GLY A 98 7.79 -5.60 0.25
C GLY A 98 6.50 -5.73 1.07
N PHE A 99 5.81 -4.63 1.32
CA PHE A 99 4.48 -4.63 1.94
C PHE A 99 3.46 -5.45 1.14
N ASN A 100 3.40 -5.24 -0.17
CA ASN A 100 2.46 -5.95 -1.05
C ASN A 100 2.67 -7.47 -0.96
N THR A 101 3.93 -7.92 -1.00
CA THR A 101 4.29 -9.32 -0.80
C THR A 101 3.85 -9.84 0.57
N ALA A 102 4.02 -9.04 1.63
CA ALA A 102 3.59 -9.39 2.97
C ALA A 102 2.08 -9.61 3.07
N ILE A 103 1.27 -8.72 2.49
CA ILE A 103 -0.19 -8.82 2.52
C ILE A 103 -0.67 -10.11 1.84
N TYR A 104 -0.15 -10.42 0.64
CA TYR A 104 -0.51 -11.67 -0.03
C TYR A 104 -0.02 -12.92 0.71
N ALA A 105 1.03 -12.81 1.51
CA ALA A 105 1.46 -13.90 2.38
C ALA A 105 0.62 -14.05 3.67
N ILE A 106 -0.11 -13.03 4.07
CA ILE A 106 -1.00 -13.04 5.25
C ILE A 106 -2.36 -13.66 4.92
N ILE A 107 -2.86 -13.54 3.70
CA ILE A 107 -4.20 -14.03 3.33
C ILE A 107 -4.37 -15.53 3.62
N PRO A 108 -3.45 -16.44 3.21
CA PRO A 108 -3.56 -17.86 3.56
C PRO A 108 -3.59 -18.11 5.07
N ASP A 109 -2.80 -17.36 5.85
CA ASP A 109 -2.79 -17.51 7.31
C ASP A 109 -4.16 -17.16 7.92
N CYS A 110 -4.84 -16.15 7.35
CA CYS A 110 -6.19 -15.80 7.77
C CYS A 110 -7.22 -16.88 7.42
N VAL A 111 -7.05 -17.56 6.27
CA VAL A 111 -7.88 -18.70 5.86
C VAL A 111 -7.77 -19.83 6.88
N GLU A 112 -6.54 -20.25 7.19
CA GLU A 112 -6.28 -21.34 8.14
C GLU A 112 -6.72 -20.99 9.57
N TYR A 113 -6.52 -19.74 9.99
CA TYR A 113 -7.06 -19.26 11.26
C TYR A 113 -8.59 -19.29 11.30
N GLY A 114 -9.23 -18.89 10.20
CA GLY A 114 -10.70 -18.94 10.06
C GLY A 114 -11.22 -20.37 10.15
N GLU A 115 -10.61 -21.32 9.43
CA GLU A 115 -10.94 -22.75 9.45
C GLU A 115 -10.77 -23.33 10.86
N TRP A 116 -9.64 -23.07 11.51
CA TRP A 116 -9.39 -23.52 12.87
C TRP A 116 -10.44 -23.00 13.86
N LYS A 117 -10.87 -21.76 13.70
CA LYS A 117 -11.84 -21.11 14.60
C LYS A 117 -13.29 -21.56 14.36
N THR A 118 -13.69 -21.75 13.11
CA THR A 118 -15.09 -22.00 12.74
C THR A 118 -15.38 -23.44 12.30
N GLY A 119 -14.36 -24.25 12.04
CA GLY A 119 -14.48 -25.57 11.44
C GLY A 119 -14.82 -25.56 9.95
N LEU A 120 -14.96 -24.38 9.34
CA LEU A 120 -15.32 -24.22 7.92
C LEU A 120 -14.18 -23.58 7.14
N ARG A 121 -13.71 -24.26 6.09
CA ARG A 121 -12.71 -23.72 5.17
C ARG A 121 -13.38 -22.86 4.10
N ASN A 122 -13.06 -21.58 4.05
CA ASN A 122 -13.69 -20.60 3.16
C ASN A 122 -12.65 -19.76 2.39
N ASP A 123 -11.78 -20.40 1.61
CA ASP A 123 -10.73 -19.73 0.82
C ASP A 123 -11.34 -18.68 -0.11
N GLY A 124 -12.35 -19.07 -0.90
CA GLY A 124 -12.98 -18.21 -1.90
C GLY A 124 -13.55 -16.92 -1.30
N PHE A 125 -14.19 -17.00 -0.13
CA PHE A 125 -14.76 -15.84 0.55
C PHE A 125 -13.69 -14.83 0.95
N GLN A 126 -12.55 -15.28 1.51
CA GLN A 126 -11.50 -14.37 1.97
C GLN A 126 -10.82 -13.66 0.80
N TYR A 127 -10.51 -14.36 -0.29
CA TYR A 127 -9.95 -13.74 -1.50
C TYR A 127 -10.95 -12.79 -2.18
N ALA A 128 -12.24 -13.15 -2.22
CA ALA A 128 -13.30 -12.28 -2.72
C ALA A 128 -13.42 -10.99 -1.89
N PHE A 129 -13.31 -11.09 -0.56
CA PHE A 129 -13.36 -9.93 0.34
C PHE A 129 -12.18 -8.97 0.14
N VAL A 130 -10.97 -9.50 -0.04
CA VAL A 130 -9.80 -8.69 -0.38
C VAL A 130 -9.96 -7.99 -1.73
N SER A 131 -10.46 -8.72 -2.75
CA SER A 131 -10.72 -8.17 -4.08
C SER A 131 -11.79 -7.07 -4.04
N LEU A 132 -12.89 -7.30 -3.31
CA LEU A 132 -13.95 -6.33 -3.11
C LEU A 132 -13.42 -5.08 -2.40
N GLY A 133 -12.65 -5.25 -1.32
CA GLY A 133 -12.03 -4.15 -0.59
C GLY A 133 -11.10 -3.30 -1.47
N ASN A 134 -10.32 -3.93 -2.34
CA ASN A 134 -9.48 -3.23 -3.31
C ASN A 134 -10.32 -2.43 -4.32
N LYS A 135 -11.39 -3.01 -4.88
CA LYS A 135 -12.27 -2.33 -5.85
C LYS A 135 -13.00 -1.14 -5.22
N ILE A 136 -13.55 -1.32 -4.01
CA ILE A 136 -14.19 -0.23 -3.27
C ILE A 136 -13.16 0.88 -2.96
N GLY A 137 -11.97 0.52 -2.50
CA GLY A 137 -10.90 1.48 -2.24
C GLY A 137 -10.49 2.26 -3.49
N MET A 138 -10.39 1.58 -4.64
CA MET A 138 -10.12 2.21 -5.93
C MET A 138 -11.21 3.22 -6.31
N ALA A 139 -12.48 2.80 -6.25
CA ALA A 139 -13.61 3.65 -6.59
C ALA A 139 -13.68 4.91 -5.72
N ILE A 140 -13.54 4.75 -4.40
CA ILE A 140 -13.53 5.87 -3.46
C ILE A 140 -12.33 6.78 -3.70
N GLY A 141 -11.13 6.22 -3.90
CA GLY A 141 -9.91 6.99 -4.11
C GLY A 141 -9.96 7.88 -5.35
N THR A 142 -10.39 7.30 -6.48
CA THR A 142 -10.52 8.06 -7.74
C THR A 142 -11.66 9.06 -7.69
N ALA A 143 -12.82 8.71 -7.11
CA ALA A 143 -13.95 9.62 -6.98
C ALA A 143 -13.63 10.81 -6.05
N LEU A 144 -12.93 10.58 -4.94
CA LEU A 144 -12.52 11.64 -4.04
C LEU A 144 -11.54 12.61 -4.70
N LEU A 145 -10.55 12.09 -5.44
CA LEU A 145 -9.64 12.95 -6.20
C LEU A 145 -10.40 13.80 -7.22
N ALA A 146 -11.29 13.20 -8.02
CA ALA A 146 -12.10 13.93 -8.99
C ALA A 146 -12.98 15.01 -8.33
N ALA A 147 -13.62 14.69 -7.21
CA ALA A 147 -14.45 15.63 -6.45
C ALA A 147 -13.62 16.80 -5.89
N LEU A 148 -12.42 16.53 -5.36
CA LEU A 148 -11.52 17.57 -4.88
C LEU A 148 -11.05 18.48 -6.02
N LEU A 149 -10.59 17.91 -7.13
CA LEU A 149 -10.16 18.69 -8.30
C LEU A 149 -11.31 19.56 -8.85
N GLY A 150 -12.51 18.99 -8.97
CA GLY A 150 -13.70 19.72 -9.41
C GLY A 150 -14.09 20.87 -8.47
N LYS A 151 -14.05 20.63 -7.15
CA LYS A 151 -14.37 21.64 -6.13
C LYS A 151 -13.44 22.84 -6.18
N TYR A 152 -12.15 22.64 -6.49
CA TYR A 152 -11.15 23.71 -6.52
C TYR A 152 -10.93 24.30 -7.92
N GLY A 153 -11.80 23.94 -8.89
CA GLY A 153 -11.82 24.57 -10.21
C GLY A 153 -10.78 24.08 -11.18
N TYR A 154 -10.45 22.78 -11.11
CA TYR A 154 -9.59 22.13 -12.12
C TYR A 154 -10.21 22.26 -13.53
N VAL A 155 -9.45 22.74 -14.49
CA VAL A 155 -9.81 22.78 -15.92
C VAL A 155 -8.74 22.11 -16.73
N ALA A 156 -9.12 21.09 -17.50
CA ALA A 156 -8.17 20.32 -18.31
C ALA A 156 -7.47 21.21 -19.37
N ASN A 157 -6.18 20.90 -19.63
CA ASN A 157 -5.36 21.55 -20.65
C ASN A 157 -5.15 23.07 -20.48
N GLN A 158 -5.25 23.56 -19.27
CA GLN A 158 -4.99 24.98 -18.93
C GLN A 158 -4.01 25.07 -17.76
N ALA A 159 -3.44 26.25 -17.57
CA ALA A 159 -2.67 26.53 -16.34
C ALA A 159 -3.59 26.45 -15.14
N GLN A 160 -3.20 25.70 -14.12
CA GLN A 160 -4.00 25.48 -12.94
C GLN A 160 -3.76 26.58 -11.90
N ASN A 161 -4.78 26.85 -11.10
CA ASN A 161 -4.63 27.77 -9.97
C ASN A 161 -3.78 27.14 -8.86
N PRO A 162 -3.17 27.93 -7.94
CA PRO A 162 -2.30 27.44 -6.87
C PRO A 162 -2.97 26.41 -5.95
N GLU A 163 -4.28 26.51 -5.72
CA GLU A 163 -5.04 25.62 -4.86
C GLU A 163 -5.15 24.22 -5.47
N VAL A 164 -5.42 24.11 -6.77
CA VAL A 164 -5.45 22.84 -7.50
C VAL A 164 -4.08 22.19 -7.50
N ILE A 165 -3.01 22.95 -7.71
CA ILE A 165 -1.63 22.44 -7.65
C ILE A 165 -1.31 21.91 -6.25
N ALA A 166 -1.70 22.61 -5.21
CA ALA A 166 -1.51 22.17 -3.83
C ALA A 166 -2.25 20.85 -3.55
N ILE A 167 -3.51 20.71 -4.03
CA ILE A 167 -4.30 19.50 -3.88
C ILE A 167 -3.62 18.32 -4.60
N MET A 168 -3.14 18.51 -5.83
CA MET A 168 -2.41 17.48 -6.55
C MET A 168 -1.15 17.04 -5.78
N LYS A 169 -0.39 17.97 -5.22
CA LYS A 169 0.76 17.65 -4.36
C LYS A 169 0.35 16.82 -3.13
N HIS A 170 -0.72 17.20 -2.46
CA HIS A 170 -1.22 16.47 -1.30
C HIS A 170 -1.77 15.08 -1.68
N ALA A 171 -2.47 14.96 -2.80
CA ALA A 171 -2.99 13.69 -3.29
C ALA A 171 -1.88 12.73 -3.73
N PHE A 172 -0.77 13.24 -4.26
CA PHE A 172 0.38 12.46 -4.67
C PHE A 172 1.21 11.93 -3.49
N SER A 173 1.40 12.72 -2.44
CA SER A 173 2.37 12.42 -1.37
C SER A 173 1.77 12.39 0.03
N THR A 174 1.13 13.48 0.48
CA THR A 174 0.74 13.68 1.88
C THR A 174 -0.40 12.76 2.29
N ILE A 175 -1.50 12.74 1.52
CA ILE A 175 -2.69 11.93 1.84
C ILE A 175 -2.33 10.43 1.83
N PRO A 176 -1.70 9.89 0.77
CA PRO A 176 -1.29 8.48 0.79
C PRO A 176 -0.26 8.21 1.89
N GLY A 177 0.68 9.11 2.16
CA GLY A 177 1.68 8.94 3.21
C GLY A 177 1.06 8.76 4.61
N ILE A 178 0.08 9.62 4.97
CA ILE A 178 -0.65 9.50 6.24
C ILE A 178 -1.43 8.18 6.30
N LEU A 179 -2.12 7.81 5.24
CA LEU A 179 -2.90 6.57 5.19
C LEU A 179 -2.01 5.32 5.29
N TRP A 180 -0.79 5.36 4.77
CA TRP A 180 0.20 4.31 4.95
C TRP A 180 0.66 4.18 6.40
N ILE A 181 0.85 5.29 7.11
CA ILE A 181 1.17 5.29 8.55
C ILE A 181 0.01 4.69 9.35
N VAL A 182 -1.23 5.09 9.06
CA VAL A 182 -2.42 4.50 9.69
C VAL A 182 -2.49 2.99 9.42
N THR A 183 -2.22 2.56 8.20
CA THR A 183 -2.15 1.14 7.84
C THR A 183 -1.08 0.40 8.64
N ALA A 184 0.08 1.01 8.83
CA ALA A 184 1.15 0.44 9.65
C ALA A 184 0.73 0.26 11.11
N ILE A 185 0.04 1.24 11.70
CA ILE A 185 -0.47 1.16 13.06
C ILE A 185 -1.47 0.00 13.20
N VAL A 186 -2.42 -0.11 12.27
CA VAL A 186 -3.41 -1.20 12.28
C VAL A 186 -2.73 -2.58 12.20
N LEU A 187 -1.76 -2.74 11.31
CA LEU A 187 -1.04 -4.00 11.14
C LEU A 187 -0.09 -4.34 12.29
N PHE A 188 0.35 -3.34 13.05
CA PHE A 188 1.15 -3.58 14.26
C PHE A 188 0.40 -4.41 15.30
N PHE A 189 -0.92 -4.28 15.37
CA PHE A 189 -1.78 -5.07 16.25
C PHE A 189 -2.10 -6.47 15.73
N TYR A 190 -1.56 -6.88 14.58
CA TYR A 190 -1.73 -8.24 14.07
C TYR A 190 -1.04 -9.27 14.96
N ARG A 191 -1.85 -10.15 15.58
CA ARG A 191 -1.40 -11.05 16.66
C ARG A 191 -0.92 -12.43 16.20
N LEU A 192 -1.15 -12.80 14.94
CA LEU A 192 -0.78 -14.12 14.44
C LEU A 192 0.72 -14.18 14.11
N ASN A 193 1.52 -14.61 15.08
CA ASN A 193 2.94 -14.86 14.87
C ASN A 193 3.20 -16.27 14.33
N LYS A 194 4.43 -16.56 13.87
CA LYS A 194 4.81 -17.84 13.30
C LYS A 194 4.56 -19.03 14.23
N LYS A 195 4.78 -18.86 15.54
CA LYS A 195 4.56 -19.94 16.52
C LYS A 195 3.06 -20.29 16.59
N ARG A 196 2.21 -19.29 16.77
CA ARG A 196 0.75 -19.48 16.83
C ARG A 196 0.17 -20.04 15.52
N TYR A 197 0.69 -19.59 14.39
CA TYR A 197 0.33 -20.12 13.08
C TYR A 197 0.65 -21.63 12.97
N ASN A 198 1.88 -22.05 13.35
CA ASN A 198 2.26 -23.45 13.32
C ASN A 198 1.40 -24.33 14.23
N GLU A 199 1.06 -23.85 15.43
CA GLU A 199 0.13 -24.53 16.36
C GLU A 199 -1.24 -24.76 15.68
N ILE A 200 -1.79 -23.74 15.02
CA ILE A 200 -3.07 -23.82 14.28
C ILE A 200 -3.01 -24.86 13.16
N VAL A 201 -1.94 -24.83 12.36
CA VAL A 201 -1.76 -25.78 11.26
C VAL A 201 -1.63 -27.22 11.78
N GLU A 202 -0.94 -27.44 12.92
CA GLU A 202 -0.86 -28.75 13.54
C GLU A 202 -2.22 -29.23 14.09
N ASP A 203 -2.98 -28.35 14.71
CA ASP A 203 -4.33 -28.67 15.19
C ASP A 203 -5.25 -29.07 14.02
N LEU A 204 -5.24 -28.32 12.94
CA LEU A 204 -6.00 -28.63 11.71
C LEU A 204 -5.61 -29.99 11.11
N LYS A 205 -4.30 -30.31 11.05
CA LYS A 205 -3.83 -31.63 10.60
C LYS A 205 -4.31 -32.79 11.47
N LYS A 206 -4.54 -32.55 12.76
CA LYS A 206 -5.08 -33.51 13.73
C LYS A 206 -6.62 -33.54 13.77
N GLY A 207 -7.29 -32.82 12.87
CA GLY A 207 -8.75 -32.69 12.84
C GLY A 207 -9.35 -31.93 14.00
N LYS A 208 -8.55 -31.14 14.72
CA LYS A 208 -8.99 -30.34 15.86
C LYS A 208 -9.36 -28.92 15.39
N SER A 209 -10.61 -28.53 15.66
CA SER A 209 -11.03 -27.14 15.52
C SER A 209 -11.41 -26.57 16.89
N HIS A 210 -11.32 -25.24 17.03
CA HIS A 210 -11.73 -24.58 18.27
C HIS A 210 -13.25 -24.75 18.54
N SER A 211 -14.04 -24.89 17.49
CA SER A 211 -15.49 -25.13 17.57
C SER A 211 -15.86 -26.50 18.14
N ASN A 212 -14.96 -27.51 18.04
CA ASN A 212 -15.21 -28.85 18.59
C ASN A 212 -14.88 -28.96 20.08
N ASN A 213 -14.32 -27.91 20.70
CA ASN A 213 -13.94 -27.87 22.11
C ASN A 213 -14.76 -26.84 22.93
N ALA A 214 -15.76 -26.22 22.34
CA ALA A 214 -16.72 -25.32 22.97
C ALA A 214 -18.13 -25.94 22.95
#